data_9b1165262cf0941efed6dd2f50bf7f8f
#
_entry.id   9b1165262cf0941efed6dd2f50bf7f8f
#
_cell.length_a   1.000
_cell.length_b   1.000
_cell.length_c   1.000
_cell.angle_alpha   90.00
_cell.angle_beta   90.00
_cell.angle_gamma   90.00
#
_symmetry.space_group_name_H-M   'P 1'
#
loop_
_entity.id
_entity.type
_entity.pdbx_description
1 polymer ?
#
loop_
_entity_poly.entity_id
_entity_poly.type
_entity_poly.pdbx_seq_one_letter_code
_entity_poly.pdbx_strand_id
1 'polypeptide(L)'
;MRILKTDIEGVLIIEPQLFEDERGYFFEAFSERKFAELTGIKTRFVQDNESRSAVGVVRGLHFQLPPFAQSKLVRVVRGAILDVAVDIRRGSPTFGRYVAVELSEHNHRQLFIPRGFAHGFSVLEGDAIVEYKCDNYYAPEAEGAIRWDDPALAIDWHTIHNEAIVSAKDKLNPLFEECERLFDYNTDYYA
;
A
#
# COMPACT_ATOMS: atom_id res chain seq x y z
N MET A 1 -14.18 -14.39 -2.07
CA MET A 1 -12.99 -13.67 -1.55
C MET A 1 -12.03 -14.69 -0.96
N ARG A 2 -10.76 -14.61 -1.31
CA ARG A 2 -9.67 -15.46 -0.82
C ARG A 2 -8.56 -14.57 -0.28
N ILE A 3 -7.96 -14.94 0.85
CA ILE A 3 -6.85 -14.22 1.46
C ILE A 3 -5.56 -15.02 1.24
N LEU A 4 -4.53 -14.37 0.71
CA LEU A 4 -3.20 -14.92 0.58
C LEU A 4 -2.25 -14.17 1.52
N LYS A 5 -1.46 -14.93 2.26
CA LYS A 5 -0.39 -14.37 3.10
C LYS A 5 0.81 -14.01 2.22
N THR A 6 1.51 -12.98 2.61
CA THR A 6 2.81 -12.62 2.03
C THR A 6 3.95 -13.08 2.96
N ASP A 7 5.19 -12.86 2.55
CA ASP A 7 6.38 -13.18 3.36
C ASP A 7 6.56 -12.23 4.57
N ILE A 8 5.77 -11.16 4.64
CA ILE A 8 5.78 -10.21 5.76
C ILE A 8 4.44 -10.28 6.48
N GLU A 9 4.49 -10.61 7.77
CA GLU A 9 3.31 -10.76 8.59
C GLU A 9 2.46 -9.48 8.64
N GLY A 10 1.15 -9.66 8.46
CA GLY A 10 0.16 -8.58 8.46
C GLY A 10 -0.14 -8.00 7.09
N VAL A 11 0.76 -8.09 6.10
CA VAL A 11 0.47 -7.70 4.72
C VAL A 11 -0.26 -8.84 4.02
N LEU A 12 -1.44 -8.55 3.47
CA LEU A 12 -2.32 -9.57 2.89
C LEU A 12 -2.73 -9.21 1.46
N ILE A 13 -2.69 -10.20 0.58
CA ILE A 13 -3.30 -10.09 -0.75
C ILE A 13 -4.72 -10.62 -0.68
N ILE A 14 -5.67 -9.84 -1.22
CA ILE A 14 -7.08 -10.18 -1.25
C ILE A 14 -7.49 -10.41 -2.69
N GLU A 15 -7.93 -11.62 -3.00
CA GLU A 15 -8.49 -11.96 -4.30
C GLU A 15 -10.02 -12.01 -4.18
N PRO A 16 -10.76 -11.10 -4.84
CA PRO A 16 -12.22 -11.13 -4.84
C PRO A 16 -12.72 -12.34 -5.62
N GLN A 17 -13.96 -12.74 -5.34
CA GLN A 17 -14.66 -13.69 -6.18
C GLN A 17 -15.39 -12.92 -7.28
N LEU A 18 -15.03 -13.15 -8.53
CA LEU A 18 -15.70 -12.61 -9.70
C LEU A 18 -16.91 -13.48 -10.08
N PHE A 19 -17.97 -12.82 -10.53
CA PHE A 19 -19.14 -13.43 -11.15
C PHE A 19 -19.25 -12.82 -12.54
N GLU A 20 -19.00 -13.63 -13.57
CA GLU A 20 -18.90 -13.21 -14.97
C GLU A 20 -20.06 -13.76 -15.76
N ASP A 21 -20.60 -12.93 -16.67
CA ASP A 21 -21.58 -13.30 -17.68
C ASP A 21 -21.40 -12.44 -18.95
N GLU A 22 -22.29 -12.57 -19.94
CA GLU A 22 -22.23 -11.83 -21.21
C GLU A 22 -22.28 -10.29 -21.09
N ARG A 23 -22.65 -9.76 -19.91
CA ARG A 23 -22.69 -8.32 -19.61
C ARG A 23 -21.40 -7.78 -19.03
N GLY A 24 -20.44 -8.66 -18.65
CA GLY A 24 -19.19 -8.32 -17.96
C GLY A 24 -19.05 -9.06 -16.64
N TYR A 25 -18.58 -8.37 -15.61
CA TYR A 25 -18.37 -8.97 -14.31
C TYR A 25 -18.99 -8.18 -13.16
N PHE A 26 -19.24 -8.88 -12.06
CA PHE A 26 -19.59 -8.32 -10.77
C PHE A 26 -18.73 -8.96 -9.70
N PHE A 27 -18.26 -8.17 -8.72
CA PHE A 27 -17.68 -8.68 -7.50
C PHE A 27 -17.93 -7.72 -6.34
N GLU A 28 -17.96 -8.26 -5.13
CA GLU A 28 -17.97 -7.48 -3.90
C GLU A 28 -16.55 -7.00 -3.63
N ALA A 29 -16.27 -5.71 -3.85
CA ALA A 29 -14.94 -5.14 -3.69
C ALA A 29 -14.51 -5.09 -2.21
N PHE A 30 -15.44 -4.85 -1.28
CA PHE A 30 -15.19 -4.85 0.16
C PHE A 30 -16.43 -5.21 0.94
N SER A 31 -16.24 -5.96 2.02
CA SER A 31 -17.25 -6.21 3.04
C SER A 31 -16.53 -6.27 4.39
N GLU A 32 -16.82 -5.31 5.28
CA GLU A 32 -16.21 -5.23 6.62
C GLU A 32 -16.35 -6.55 7.38
N ARG A 33 -17.56 -7.14 7.34
CA ARG A 33 -17.83 -8.43 8.00
C ARG A 33 -16.93 -9.55 7.44
N LYS A 34 -16.91 -9.75 6.12
CA LYS A 34 -16.10 -10.80 5.48
C LYS A 34 -14.60 -10.57 5.67
N PHE A 35 -14.17 -9.31 5.60
CA PHE A 35 -12.78 -8.96 5.87
C PHE A 35 -12.37 -9.39 7.29
N ALA A 36 -13.16 -9.01 8.31
CA ALA A 36 -12.90 -9.38 9.69
C ALA A 36 -12.96 -10.91 9.93
N GLU A 37 -13.94 -11.61 9.34
CA GLU A 37 -14.07 -13.06 9.44
C GLU A 37 -12.88 -13.81 8.84
N LEU A 38 -12.36 -13.37 7.70
CA LEU A 38 -11.30 -14.05 6.96
C LEU A 38 -9.89 -13.69 7.45
N THR A 39 -9.69 -12.49 7.94
CA THR A 39 -8.36 -11.97 8.34
C THR A 39 -8.16 -11.97 9.85
N GLY A 40 -9.24 -11.96 10.63
CA GLY A 40 -9.20 -11.71 12.08
C GLY A 40 -8.99 -10.23 12.44
N ILE A 41 -8.80 -9.36 11.45
CA ILE A 41 -8.50 -7.94 11.64
C ILE A 41 -9.82 -7.16 11.77
N LYS A 42 -9.99 -6.48 12.90
CA LYS A 42 -11.14 -5.61 13.17
C LYS A 42 -10.74 -4.15 12.93
N THR A 43 -10.77 -3.72 11.68
CA THR A 43 -10.51 -2.34 11.32
C THR A 43 -11.74 -1.75 10.63
N ARG A 44 -11.99 -0.45 10.84
CA ARG A 44 -13.05 0.30 10.19
C ARG A 44 -12.44 1.33 9.26
N PHE A 45 -12.66 1.15 7.97
CA PHE A 45 -12.25 2.16 6.99
C PHE A 45 -13.18 3.37 7.04
N VAL A 46 -12.60 4.56 7.12
CA VAL A 46 -13.30 5.84 7.33
C VAL A 46 -13.05 6.85 6.22
N GLN A 47 -12.10 6.58 5.31
CA GLN A 47 -11.75 7.47 4.21
C GLN A 47 -11.41 6.66 2.96
N ASP A 48 -11.96 7.07 1.82
CA ASP A 48 -11.60 6.55 0.50
C ASP A 48 -10.85 7.63 -0.29
N ASN A 49 -9.81 7.22 -0.99
CA ASN A 49 -9.02 8.08 -1.86
C ASN A 49 -8.92 7.46 -3.25
N GLU A 50 -8.90 8.32 -4.27
CA GLU A 50 -8.62 7.94 -5.65
C GLU A 50 -7.46 8.76 -6.19
N SER A 51 -6.59 8.13 -6.97
CA SER A 51 -5.57 8.82 -7.74
C SER A 51 -5.48 8.28 -9.16
N ARG A 52 -5.18 9.18 -10.13
CA ARG A 52 -4.82 8.81 -11.49
C ARG A 52 -3.36 9.14 -11.73
N SER A 53 -2.63 8.24 -12.34
CA SER A 53 -1.19 8.38 -12.62
C SER A 53 -0.85 7.78 -13.97
N ALA A 54 -0.01 8.47 -14.75
CA ALA A 54 0.49 7.95 -16.03
C ALA A 54 1.53 6.85 -15.80
N VAL A 55 1.80 6.05 -16.84
CA VAL A 55 2.87 5.05 -16.84
C VAL A 55 4.21 5.69 -16.45
N GLY A 56 5.02 4.98 -15.66
CA GLY A 56 6.31 5.45 -15.15
C GLY A 56 6.22 6.37 -13.92
N VAL A 57 5.02 6.75 -13.46
CA VAL A 57 4.88 7.49 -12.20
C VAL A 57 5.20 6.56 -11.03
N VAL A 58 6.00 7.08 -10.09
CA VAL A 58 6.23 6.48 -8.78
C VAL A 58 5.71 7.44 -7.71
N ARG A 59 4.92 6.92 -6.76
CA ARG A 59 4.45 7.65 -5.58
C ARG A 59 4.89 6.90 -4.33
N GLY A 60 5.46 7.60 -3.38
CA GLY A 60 5.87 7.01 -2.11
C GLY A 60 7.30 7.34 -1.72
N LEU A 61 7.76 6.73 -0.68
CA LEU A 61 7.03 5.88 0.27
C LEU A 61 6.39 6.75 1.35
N HIS A 62 5.11 6.59 1.62
CA HIS A 62 4.36 7.45 2.55
C HIS A 62 3.74 6.65 3.70
N PHE A 63 3.68 7.27 4.87
CA PHE A 63 3.00 6.75 6.06
C PHE A 63 2.50 7.90 6.94
N GLN A 64 1.68 7.59 7.94
CA GLN A 64 1.33 8.53 9.01
C GLN A 64 1.72 7.94 10.36
N LEU A 65 2.30 8.79 11.21
CA LEU A 65 2.70 8.43 12.56
C LEU A 65 1.51 8.42 13.54
N PRO A 66 1.59 7.67 14.65
CA PRO A 66 0.59 7.73 15.70
C PRO A 66 0.39 9.16 16.23
N PRO A 67 -0.83 9.54 16.67
CA PRO A 67 -2.04 8.70 16.75
C PRO A 67 -2.80 8.53 15.43
N PHE A 68 -2.31 9.08 14.33
CA PHE A 68 -2.98 9.09 13.03
C PHE A 68 -2.50 7.99 12.07
N ALA A 69 -1.82 6.97 12.60
CA ALA A 69 -1.38 5.83 11.79
C ALA A 69 -2.53 5.21 11.00
N GLN A 70 -2.28 4.84 9.75
CA GLN A 70 -3.29 4.30 8.83
C GLN A 70 -2.93 2.91 8.35
N SER A 71 -3.93 2.00 8.37
CA SER A 71 -3.94 0.85 7.46
C SER A 71 -4.55 1.26 6.13
N LYS A 72 -4.14 0.60 5.07
CA LYS A 72 -4.67 0.84 3.73
C LYS A 72 -5.16 -0.46 3.09
N LEU A 73 -6.24 -0.36 2.32
CA LEU A 73 -6.68 -1.42 1.42
C LEU A 73 -6.69 -0.85 0.01
N VAL A 74 -5.69 -1.25 -0.78
CA VAL A 74 -5.38 -0.69 -2.11
C VAL A 74 -5.92 -1.59 -3.19
N ARG A 75 -6.53 -1.01 -4.23
CA ARG A 75 -6.93 -1.69 -5.45
C ARG A 75 -6.72 -0.84 -6.69
N VAL A 76 -6.63 -1.48 -7.85
CA VAL A 76 -6.59 -0.83 -9.15
C VAL A 76 -7.95 -0.96 -9.83
N VAL A 77 -8.48 0.17 -10.30
CA VAL A 77 -9.72 0.23 -11.08
C VAL A 77 -9.42 0.17 -12.58
N ARG A 78 -8.31 0.75 -13.00
CA ARG A 78 -7.83 0.78 -14.38
C ARG A 78 -6.30 0.73 -14.41
N GLY A 79 -5.75 0.04 -15.42
CA GLY A 79 -4.30 -0.11 -15.61
C GLY A 79 -3.68 -1.14 -14.66
N ALA A 80 -2.38 -1.02 -14.44
CA ALA A 80 -1.61 -1.89 -13.55
C ALA A 80 -0.54 -1.11 -12.79
N ILE A 81 -0.34 -1.50 -11.52
CA ILE A 81 0.72 -0.96 -10.65
C ILE A 81 1.51 -2.08 -9.99
N LEU A 82 2.76 -1.80 -9.63
CA LEU A 82 3.48 -2.52 -8.61
C LEU A 82 3.24 -1.80 -7.28
N ASP A 83 2.49 -2.40 -6.39
CA ASP A 83 2.14 -1.85 -5.08
C ASP A 83 3.12 -2.39 -4.03
N VAL A 84 3.73 -1.49 -3.25
CA VAL A 84 4.85 -1.80 -2.35
C VAL A 84 4.54 -1.40 -0.92
N ALA A 85 4.75 -2.34 0.00
CA ALA A 85 4.64 -2.12 1.45
C ALA A 85 5.97 -2.46 2.13
N VAL A 86 6.59 -1.49 2.78
CA VAL A 86 7.87 -1.63 3.52
C VAL A 86 7.59 -1.70 5.01
N ASP A 87 8.11 -2.72 5.69
CA ASP A 87 8.04 -2.81 7.16
C ASP A 87 8.99 -1.77 7.80
N ILE A 88 8.39 -0.77 8.46
CA ILE A 88 9.14 0.30 9.15
C ILE A 88 8.99 0.22 10.67
N ARG A 89 8.66 -0.95 11.22
CA ARG A 89 8.54 -1.20 12.65
C ARG A 89 9.89 -1.62 13.24
N ARG A 90 10.52 -0.75 14.00
CA ARG A 90 11.80 -1.06 14.68
C ARG A 90 11.62 -2.27 15.61
N GLY A 91 12.55 -3.21 15.54
CA GLY A 91 12.48 -4.47 16.30
C GLY A 91 11.71 -5.58 15.58
N SER A 92 11.09 -5.32 14.43
CA SER A 92 10.47 -6.36 13.60
C SER A 92 11.54 -7.27 12.98
N PRO A 93 11.30 -8.60 12.87
CA PRO A 93 12.19 -9.51 12.15
C PRO A 93 12.26 -9.20 10.64
N THR A 94 11.33 -8.40 10.13
CA THR A 94 11.26 -7.97 8.73
C THR A 94 11.50 -6.47 8.55
N PHE A 95 12.04 -5.78 9.57
CA PHE A 95 12.36 -4.35 9.50
C PHE A 95 13.22 -4.02 8.27
N GLY A 96 12.78 -3.06 7.45
CA GLY A 96 13.43 -2.67 6.20
C GLY A 96 13.18 -3.63 5.01
N ARG A 97 12.48 -4.75 5.21
CA ARG A 97 12.05 -5.60 4.10
C ARG A 97 10.73 -5.09 3.50
N TYR A 98 10.47 -5.43 2.26
CA TYR A 98 9.25 -5.03 1.57
C TYR A 98 8.54 -6.20 0.90
N VAL A 99 7.25 -6.02 0.67
CA VAL A 99 6.42 -6.82 -0.23
C VAL A 99 6.09 -5.97 -1.44
N ALA A 100 6.21 -6.52 -2.63
CA ALA A 100 5.82 -5.90 -3.89
C ALA A 100 4.83 -6.81 -4.61
N VAL A 101 3.65 -6.28 -4.96
CA VAL A 101 2.57 -7.05 -5.59
C VAL A 101 2.01 -6.29 -6.77
N GLU A 102 1.87 -6.95 -7.91
CA GLU A 102 1.13 -6.40 -9.04
C GLU A 102 -0.38 -6.39 -8.72
N LEU A 103 -0.96 -5.20 -8.77
CA LEU A 103 -2.39 -4.97 -8.73
C LEU A 103 -2.84 -4.40 -10.08
N SER A 104 -3.90 -4.95 -10.66
CA SER A 104 -4.37 -4.52 -11.99
C SER A 104 -5.88 -4.65 -12.15
N GLU A 105 -6.43 -3.96 -13.14
CA GLU A 105 -7.82 -4.13 -13.57
C GLU A 105 -8.13 -5.54 -14.06
N HIS A 106 -7.10 -6.35 -14.39
CA HIS A 106 -7.27 -7.72 -14.87
C HIS A 106 -7.25 -8.75 -13.75
N ASN A 107 -6.38 -8.57 -12.74
CA ASN A 107 -6.29 -9.54 -11.64
C ASN A 107 -7.23 -9.21 -10.47
N HIS A 108 -7.77 -7.99 -10.42
CA HIS A 108 -8.66 -7.47 -9.38
C HIS A 108 -8.15 -7.65 -7.94
N ARG A 109 -6.86 -7.96 -7.78
CA ARG A 109 -6.24 -8.13 -6.47
C ARG A 109 -6.26 -6.82 -5.70
N GLN A 110 -6.30 -6.96 -4.38
CA GLN A 110 -6.15 -5.84 -3.45
C GLN A 110 -5.03 -6.17 -2.48
N LEU A 111 -4.32 -5.14 -2.03
CA LEU A 111 -3.29 -5.28 -1.00
C LEU A 111 -3.77 -4.59 0.29
N PHE A 112 -3.83 -5.36 1.37
CA PHE A 112 -3.99 -4.80 2.71
C PHE A 112 -2.62 -4.55 3.32
N ILE A 113 -2.39 -3.30 3.71
CA ILE A 113 -1.16 -2.81 4.31
C ILE A 113 -1.49 -2.33 5.73
N PRO A 114 -0.99 -2.99 6.78
CA PRO A 114 -1.30 -2.62 8.16
C PRO A 114 -0.60 -1.33 8.59
N ARG A 115 -0.98 -0.81 9.76
CA ARG A 115 -0.25 0.28 10.42
C ARG A 115 1.18 -0.16 10.71
N GLY A 116 2.13 0.76 10.60
CA GLY A 116 3.55 0.44 10.78
C GLY A 116 4.31 0.10 9.50
N PHE A 117 3.68 0.36 8.36
CA PHE A 117 4.29 0.19 7.05
C PHE A 117 4.34 1.51 6.28
N ALA A 118 5.40 1.69 5.48
CA ALA A 118 5.45 2.71 4.45
C ALA A 118 4.92 2.13 3.14
N HIS A 119 4.15 2.93 2.41
CA HIS A 119 3.45 2.52 1.20
C HIS A 119 3.85 3.37 0.01
N GLY A 120 4.01 2.73 -1.13
CA GLY A 120 4.20 3.39 -2.42
C GLY A 120 3.83 2.48 -3.57
N PHE A 121 3.75 3.04 -4.77
CA PHE A 121 3.53 2.25 -5.98
C PHE A 121 4.20 2.86 -7.21
N SER A 122 4.48 2.02 -8.20
CA SER A 122 4.85 2.44 -9.56
C SER A 122 3.78 2.01 -10.54
N VAL A 123 3.55 2.83 -11.58
CA VAL A 123 2.61 2.50 -12.66
C VAL A 123 3.32 1.69 -13.73
N LEU A 124 2.84 0.46 -13.97
CA LEU A 124 3.43 -0.50 -14.90
C LEU A 124 2.83 -0.39 -16.30
N GLU A 125 1.52 -0.15 -16.39
CA GLU A 125 0.80 -0.17 -17.65
C GLU A 125 -0.28 0.90 -17.71
N GLY A 126 -0.34 1.60 -18.83
CA GLY A 126 -1.36 2.61 -19.14
C GLY A 126 -1.40 3.77 -18.16
N ASP A 127 -2.55 4.42 -18.10
CA ASP A 127 -2.88 5.33 -16.99
C ASP A 127 -3.57 4.52 -15.89
N ALA A 128 -2.97 4.42 -14.73
CA ALA A 128 -3.56 3.71 -13.62
C ALA A 128 -4.51 4.60 -12.81
N ILE A 129 -5.69 4.05 -12.48
CA ILE A 129 -6.62 4.61 -11.48
C ILE A 129 -6.55 3.70 -10.27
N VAL A 130 -6.05 4.25 -9.17
CA VAL A 130 -5.84 3.54 -7.90
C VAL A 130 -6.79 4.10 -6.86
N GLU A 131 -7.59 3.23 -6.27
CA GLU A 131 -8.41 3.52 -5.10
C GLU A 131 -7.82 2.84 -3.86
N TYR A 132 -7.88 3.54 -2.73
CA TYR A 132 -7.51 2.93 -1.46
C TYR A 132 -8.33 3.46 -0.28
N LYS A 133 -8.73 2.53 0.58
CA LYS A 133 -9.39 2.81 1.84
C LYS A 133 -8.36 3.00 2.94
N CYS A 134 -8.62 3.97 3.83
CA CYS A 134 -7.83 4.22 5.04
C CYS A 134 -8.68 4.06 6.29
N ASP A 135 -8.11 3.47 7.34
CA ASP A 135 -8.79 3.26 8.62
C ASP A 135 -8.61 4.42 9.62
N ASN A 136 -7.98 5.51 9.18
CA ASN A 136 -7.89 6.76 9.90
C ASN A 136 -7.90 7.92 8.91
N TYR A 137 -8.18 9.14 9.41
CA TYR A 137 -8.22 10.34 8.57
C TYR A 137 -6.82 10.83 8.21
N TYR A 138 -6.74 11.57 7.10
CA TYR A 138 -5.51 12.24 6.72
C TYR A 138 -5.16 13.36 7.71
N ALA A 139 -3.92 13.33 8.21
CA ALA A 139 -3.37 14.28 9.16
C ALA A 139 -1.98 14.74 8.66
N PRO A 140 -1.90 15.91 8.00
CA PRO A 140 -0.64 16.40 7.43
C PRO A 140 0.50 16.51 8.43
N GLU A 141 0.21 16.83 9.69
CA GLU A 141 1.17 16.95 10.79
C GLU A 141 1.80 15.62 11.23
N ALA A 142 1.15 14.51 10.88
CA ALA A 142 1.60 13.16 11.19
C ALA A 142 2.26 12.47 9.98
N GLU A 143 2.29 13.15 8.83
CA GLU A 143 2.86 12.57 7.62
C GLU A 143 4.34 12.29 7.78
N GLY A 144 4.75 11.09 7.38
CA GLY A 144 6.13 10.67 7.23
C GLY A 144 6.37 10.08 5.85
N ALA A 145 7.60 10.15 5.40
CA ALA A 145 7.96 9.61 4.09
C ALA A 145 9.41 9.12 4.07
N ILE A 146 9.70 8.22 3.14
CA ILE A 146 11.04 7.71 2.84
C ILE A 146 11.26 7.87 1.34
N ARG A 147 12.48 8.16 0.96
CA ARG A 147 12.82 8.34 -0.45
C ARG A 147 12.59 7.05 -1.23
N TRP A 148 11.90 7.15 -2.36
CA TRP A 148 11.47 6.03 -3.19
C TRP A 148 12.64 5.18 -3.73
N ASP A 149 13.79 5.81 -4.02
CA ASP A 149 15.02 5.20 -4.55
C ASP A 149 16.08 4.95 -3.47
N ASP A 150 15.63 4.73 -2.22
CA ASP A 150 16.51 4.45 -1.09
C ASP A 150 17.39 3.23 -1.37
N PRO A 151 18.74 3.36 -1.31
CA PRO A 151 19.65 2.27 -1.66
C PRO A 151 19.66 1.14 -0.62
N ALA A 152 19.29 1.40 0.63
CA ALA A 152 19.21 0.37 1.67
C ALA A 152 17.96 -0.49 1.52
N LEU A 153 16.86 0.10 1.04
CA LEU A 153 15.64 -0.64 0.72
C LEU A 153 15.74 -1.36 -0.63
N ALA A 154 16.50 -0.80 -1.59
CA ALA A 154 16.79 -1.37 -2.90
C ALA A 154 15.53 -1.91 -3.62
N ILE A 155 14.42 -1.16 -3.58
CA ILE A 155 13.15 -1.56 -4.18
C ILE A 155 13.27 -1.57 -5.69
N ASP A 156 12.98 -2.72 -6.31
CA ASP A 156 12.81 -2.80 -7.76
C ASP A 156 11.39 -2.35 -8.13
N TRP A 157 11.28 -1.12 -8.62
CA TRP A 157 10.01 -0.53 -9.02
C TRP A 157 9.54 -0.96 -10.41
N HIS A 158 10.29 -1.82 -11.09
CA HIS A 158 10.05 -2.22 -12.48
C HIS A 158 9.94 -1.02 -13.45
N THR A 159 10.57 0.10 -13.10
CA THR A 159 10.69 1.28 -13.95
C THR A 159 12.14 1.52 -14.34
N ILE A 160 12.35 2.24 -15.44
CA ILE A 160 13.69 2.72 -15.77
C ILE A 160 13.97 3.92 -14.85
N HIS A 161 14.95 3.80 -13.94
CA HIS A 161 15.26 4.79 -12.88
C HIS A 161 15.33 6.24 -13.39
N ASN A 162 15.94 6.45 -14.54
CA ASN A 162 16.10 7.80 -15.13
C ASN A 162 14.81 8.32 -15.80
N GLU A 163 13.80 7.46 -15.96
CA GLU A 163 12.52 7.80 -16.60
C GLU A 163 11.36 7.83 -15.59
N ALA A 164 11.62 7.50 -14.32
CA ALA A 164 10.60 7.55 -13.29
C ALA A 164 10.09 8.98 -13.06
N ILE A 165 8.77 9.14 -13.13
CA ILE A 165 8.09 10.40 -12.88
C ILE A 165 7.74 10.49 -11.41
N VAL A 166 8.50 11.28 -10.66
CA VAL A 166 8.37 11.42 -9.20
C VAL A 166 8.09 12.88 -8.85
N SER A 167 7.22 13.10 -7.87
CA SER A 167 6.91 14.46 -7.40
C SER A 167 8.15 15.14 -6.81
N ALA A 168 8.19 16.49 -6.86
CA ALA A 168 9.27 17.26 -6.26
C ALA A 168 9.39 16.96 -4.74
N LYS A 169 8.26 16.75 -4.06
CA LYS A 169 8.21 16.38 -2.64
C LYS A 169 8.86 15.03 -2.40
N ASP A 170 8.49 14.00 -3.17
CA ASP A 170 8.98 12.64 -2.96
C ASP A 170 10.48 12.48 -3.25
N LYS A 171 11.03 13.32 -4.14
CA LYS A 171 12.48 13.38 -4.42
C LYS A 171 13.30 13.92 -3.24
N LEU A 172 12.67 14.69 -2.35
CA LEU A 172 13.32 15.34 -1.21
C LEU A 172 13.10 14.58 0.11
N ASN A 173 12.40 13.47 0.09
CA ASN A 173 12.19 12.65 1.27
C ASN A 173 13.52 12.11 1.81
N PRO A 174 13.66 11.93 3.14
CA PRO A 174 14.87 11.40 3.76
C PRO A 174 15.12 9.95 3.34
N LEU A 175 16.35 9.49 3.50
CA LEU A 175 16.70 8.09 3.42
C LEU A 175 16.13 7.33 4.62
N PHE A 176 15.97 6.02 4.47
CA PHE A 176 15.42 5.14 5.51
C PHE A 176 16.21 5.22 6.82
N GLU A 177 17.53 5.24 6.73
CA GLU A 177 18.43 5.35 7.89
C GLU A 177 18.36 6.72 8.58
N GLU A 178 17.94 7.77 7.86
CA GLU A 178 17.78 9.14 8.38
C GLU A 178 16.42 9.35 9.09
N CYS A 179 15.49 8.38 8.96
CA CYS A 179 14.18 8.47 9.58
C CYS A 179 14.25 8.25 11.09
N GLU A 180 14.22 9.34 11.86
CA GLU A 180 14.25 9.29 13.33
C GLU A 180 12.97 8.70 13.92
N ARG A 181 11.81 9.08 13.35
CA ARG A 181 10.46 8.71 13.83
C ARG A 181 9.90 7.59 12.98
N LEU A 182 9.87 6.39 13.54
CA LEU A 182 9.29 5.19 12.95
C LEU A 182 8.41 4.49 13.99
N PHE A 183 7.83 3.36 13.61
CA PHE A 183 6.99 2.54 14.48
C PHE A 183 7.83 1.62 15.38
N ASP A 184 7.24 1.14 16.47
CA ASP A 184 7.80 0.07 17.32
C ASP A 184 7.01 -1.22 17.09
N TYR A 185 7.71 -2.32 16.87
CA TYR A 185 7.08 -3.62 16.57
C TYR A 185 6.21 -4.16 17.72
N ASN A 186 6.57 -3.84 18.96
CA ASN A 186 5.88 -4.32 20.16
C ASN A 186 4.66 -3.46 20.55
N THR A 187 4.37 -2.40 19.81
CA THR A 187 3.23 -1.52 20.08
C THR A 187 2.01 -1.94 19.28
N ASP A 188 0.88 -2.12 19.95
CA ASP A 188 -0.42 -2.29 19.26
C ASP A 188 -0.97 -0.93 18.84
N TYR A 189 -0.95 -0.67 17.55
CA TYR A 189 -1.45 0.58 16.99
C TYR A 189 -2.95 0.57 16.69
N TYR A 190 -3.67 -0.52 17.04
CA TYR A 190 -5.13 -0.64 16.89
C TYR A 190 -5.88 -0.56 18.22
N ALA A 191 -5.17 -0.51 19.35
CA ALA A 191 -5.72 -0.40 20.69
C ALA A 191 -6.33 0.99 20.96
#